data_fa103c4af278ce777cc6b45b5841123f
#
_entry.id   fa103c4af278ce777cc6b45b5841123f
#
_cell.length_a   1.000
_cell.length_b   1.000
_cell.length_c   1.000
_cell.angle_alpha   90.00
_cell.angle_beta   90.00
_cell.angle_gamma   90.00
#
_symmetry.space_group_name_H-M   'P 1'
#
loop_
_entity.id
_entity.type
_entity.pdbx_description
1 polymer ?
#
loop_
_entity_poly.entity_id
_entity_poly.type
_entity_poly.pdbx_seq_one_letter_code
_entity_poly.pdbx_strand_id
1 'polypeptide(L)'
;MIVTRARRLGDASGQSVDIVLRDGLIEAIVPAGSAFTEGHEVVDVDDRVVMPGLWDEHVHFSLWAQHRRQVNLHHADSAAQAARIMADAVEANASSENPDPVVIGAGYRDGLWKDAKTTQVLDALTGDTPVVLISVDVHSCWANTAALDRFGVVGHRDDGVITEREWFALSQQLSDVDATTIDGWVLDAAHHAASRGVVGIVDLEMTLSAPDWIRRVASYGARYPLTVECGVYPEDLETAIAQGLRSGLELAPGVTVGPFKIITDGSLNTRTAQCVEPYLGVEGEHYGALNWPTEDIEAMLVAADKAGFWLAVHAIGDKANQTVLDIFEKNDLHGRIEHAQLVRAEDFERFARLGVAASVQPDHAIDDRDVTDVYWADRAERAFALRSLVEHGAQVVLGSDAPVSPLDPWITIASAVTRTREGRAPWHLEQGLTISEALSFSTRSTLEVGQPADLIALDADPLWLVDALGSDLAKASDALRELPVALTVAAGAITHRHNV
;
A
#
# COMPACT_ATOMS: atom_id res chain seq x y z
N MET A 1 -13.33 2.67 -26.93
CA MET A 1 -12.70 3.97 -26.59
C MET A 1 -11.40 4.12 -27.35
N ILE A 2 -11.00 5.38 -27.66
CA ILE A 2 -9.72 5.67 -28.31
C ILE A 2 -8.99 6.74 -27.48
N VAL A 3 -7.75 6.45 -27.09
CA VAL A 3 -6.85 7.43 -26.48
C VAL A 3 -5.97 8.00 -27.58
N THR A 4 -6.12 9.30 -27.88
CA THR A 4 -5.45 9.93 -29.03
C THR A 4 -4.26 10.79 -28.59
N ARG A 5 -3.33 10.99 -29.53
CA ARG A 5 -2.10 11.77 -29.30
C ARG A 5 -1.31 11.36 -28.07
N ALA A 6 -1.13 10.04 -27.88
CA ALA A 6 -0.35 9.48 -26.78
C ALA A 6 1.12 9.29 -27.20
N ARG A 7 2.07 9.73 -26.38
CA ARG A 7 3.49 9.36 -26.50
C ARG A 7 3.78 8.17 -25.60
N ARG A 8 4.29 7.09 -26.16
CA ARG A 8 4.61 5.91 -25.34
C ARG A 8 5.89 6.15 -24.51
N LEU A 9 5.83 5.78 -23.25
CA LEU A 9 7.00 5.87 -22.36
C LEU A 9 8.19 5.10 -22.97
N GLY A 10 9.37 5.73 -22.97
CA GLY A 10 10.61 5.13 -23.50
C GLY A 10 10.69 5.02 -25.01
N ASP A 11 9.70 5.50 -25.78
CA ASP A 11 9.77 5.53 -27.25
C ASP A 11 10.68 6.66 -27.73
N ALA A 12 11.87 6.30 -28.17
CA ALA A 12 12.88 7.24 -28.68
C ALA A 12 12.44 7.97 -29.96
N SER A 13 11.42 7.50 -30.68
CA SER A 13 10.92 8.17 -31.87
C SER A 13 10.20 9.49 -31.55
N GLY A 14 9.68 9.63 -30.34
CA GLY A 14 8.87 10.77 -29.89
C GLY A 14 7.57 10.95 -30.67
N GLN A 15 7.16 9.96 -31.48
CA GLN A 15 5.95 10.04 -32.27
C GLN A 15 4.73 9.72 -31.42
N SER A 16 3.69 10.52 -31.61
CA SER A 16 2.40 10.28 -30.97
C SER A 16 1.62 9.20 -31.73
N VAL A 17 0.87 8.41 -30.97
CA VAL A 17 0.01 7.32 -31.45
C VAL A 17 -1.42 7.49 -30.95
N ASP A 18 -2.36 6.83 -31.64
CA ASP A 18 -3.70 6.57 -31.14
C ASP A 18 -3.78 5.13 -30.65
N ILE A 19 -4.30 4.92 -29.44
CA ILE A 19 -4.48 3.61 -28.82
C ILE A 19 -5.97 3.27 -28.82
N VAL A 20 -6.35 2.23 -29.56
CA VAL A 20 -7.74 1.77 -29.67
C VAL A 20 -7.99 0.69 -28.63
N LEU A 21 -8.98 0.90 -27.78
CA LEU A 21 -9.36 0.00 -26.69
C LEU A 21 -10.73 -0.61 -26.97
N ARG A 22 -10.82 -1.94 -26.90
CA ARG A 22 -12.07 -2.69 -27.06
C ARG A 22 -12.11 -3.92 -26.15
N ASP A 23 -13.26 -4.14 -25.53
CA ASP A 23 -13.53 -5.32 -24.68
C ASP A 23 -12.45 -5.57 -23.61
N GLY A 24 -11.95 -4.47 -23.02
CA GLY A 24 -10.93 -4.52 -21.97
C GLY A 24 -9.49 -4.80 -22.45
N LEU A 25 -9.26 -4.80 -23.77
CA LEU A 25 -7.96 -5.05 -24.38
C LEU A 25 -7.51 -3.88 -25.27
N ILE A 26 -6.21 -3.79 -25.50
CA ILE A 26 -5.63 -2.92 -26.53
C ILE A 26 -5.84 -3.61 -27.90
N GLU A 27 -6.76 -3.08 -28.72
CA GLU A 27 -7.08 -3.65 -30.03
C GLU A 27 -6.06 -3.23 -31.10
N ALA A 28 -5.64 -1.95 -31.06
CA ALA A 28 -4.68 -1.43 -32.02
C ALA A 28 -3.88 -0.25 -31.46
N ILE A 29 -2.66 -0.07 -31.96
CA ILE A 29 -1.84 1.13 -31.75
C ILE A 29 -1.42 1.60 -33.13
N VAL A 30 -1.86 2.81 -33.50
CA VAL A 30 -1.66 3.36 -34.84
C VAL A 30 -1.08 4.79 -34.77
N PRO A 31 -0.47 5.33 -35.85
CA PRO A 31 0.00 6.72 -35.84
C PRO A 31 -1.12 7.69 -35.45
N ALA A 32 -0.80 8.75 -34.73
CA ALA A 32 -1.78 9.75 -34.31
C ALA A 32 -2.61 10.31 -35.49
N GLY A 33 -3.92 10.41 -35.31
CA GLY A 33 -4.88 10.83 -36.32
C GLY A 33 -5.25 9.75 -37.35
N SER A 34 -4.78 8.52 -37.18
CA SER A 34 -5.10 7.41 -38.10
C SER A 34 -6.23 6.50 -37.59
N ALA A 35 -6.60 6.59 -36.31
CA ALA A 35 -7.71 5.81 -35.78
C ALA A 35 -9.06 6.34 -36.31
N PHE A 36 -9.99 5.39 -36.59
CA PHE A 36 -11.36 5.74 -36.95
C PHE A 36 -12.16 6.05 -35.68
N THR A 37 -12.53 7.33 -35.50
CA THR A 37 -13.12 7.85 -34.27
C THR A 37 -14.64 7.88 -34.24
N GLU A 38 -15.31 7.73 -35.38
CA GLU A 38 -16.78 7.82 -35.48
C GLU A 38 -17.44 6.69 -34.64
N GLY A 39 -18.32 7.08 -33.72
CA GLY A 39 -19.04 6.15 -32.87
C GLY A 39 -18.22 5.65 -31.64
N HIS A 40 -17.01 6.16 -31.44
CA HIS A 40 -16.16 5.84 -30.29
C HIS A 40 -16.07 7.02 -29.31
N GLU A 41 -15.95 6.72 -28.02
CA GLU A 41 -15.48 7.69 -27.05
C GLU A 41 -14.01 8.00 -27.34
N VAL A 42 -13.65 9.28 -27.42
CA VAL A 42 -12.30 9.73 -27.74
C VAL A 42 -11.77 10.57 -26.58
N VAL A 43 -10.60 10.20 -26.09
CA VAL A 43 -9.87 10.94 -25.06
C VAL A 43 -8.57 11.42 -25.65
N ASP A 44 -8.42 12.73 -25.75
CA ASP A 44 -7.21 13.37 -26.25
C ASP A 44 -6.27 13.66 -25.07
N VAL A 45 -5.12 12.98 -25.03
CA VAL A 45 -4.16 13.14 -23.94
C VAL A 45 -3.09 14.22 -24.21
N ASP A 46 -3.25 15.00 -25.30
CA ASP A 46 -2.45 16.19 -25.61
C ASP A 46 -0.93 15.93 -25.57
N ASP A 47 -0.49 14.90 -26.28
CA ASP A 47 0.92 14.46 -26.35
C ASP A 47 1.57 14.11 -25.00
N ARG A 48 0.75 13.75 -24.00
CA ARG A 48 1.25 13.23 -22.71
C ARG A 48 1.89 11.86 -22.88
N VAL A 49 2.79 11.56 -21.94
CA VAL A 49 3.41 10.24 -21.88
C VAL A 49 2.41 9.22 -21.34
N VAL A 50 2.25 8.11 -22.07
CA VAL A 50 1.38 7.00 -21.69
C VAL A 50 2.23 5.76 -21.37
N MET A 51 1.87 5.09 -20.29
CA MET A 51 2.50 3.83 -19.84
C MET A 51 1.41 2.86 -19.34
N PRO A 52 1.76 1.58 -19.09
CA PRO A 52 0.85 0.66 -18.43
C PRO A 52 0.38 1.17 -17.07
N GLY A 53 -0.83 0.80 -16.67
CA GLY A 53 -1.38 1.11 -15.36
C GLY A 53 -0.61 0.44 -14.23
N LEU A 54 -0.58 1.10 -13.07
CA LEU A 54 0.20 0.68 -11.91
C LEU A 54 -0.58 -0.32 -11.04
N TRP A 55 0.14 -1.26 -10.44
CA TRP A 55 -0.37 -2.20 -9.46
C TRP A 55 0.28 -1.97 -8.10
N ASP A 56 -0.49 -2.16 -7.03
CA ASP A 56 0.03 -2.31 -5.68
C ASP A 56 -0.04 -3.80 -5.30
N GLU A 57 1.13 -4.42 -5.14
CA GLU A 57 1.23 -5.87 -4.94
C GLU A 57 1.00 -6.31 -3.49
N HIS A 58 0.83 -5.36 -2.56
CA HIS A 58 0.61 -5.67 -1.15
C HIS A 58 -0.09 -4.52 -0.45
N VAL A 59 -1.36 -4.70 -0.12
CA VAL A 59 -2.15 -3.70 0.59
C VAL A 59 -3.19 -4.35 1.50
N HIS A 60 -3.51 -3.70 2.64
CA HIS A 60 -4.66 -3.98 3.50
C HIS A 60 -5.71 -2.90 3.21
N PHE A 61 -6.50 -3.11 2.15
CA PHE A 61 -7.21 -1.99 1.50
C PHE A 61 -8.34 -1.41 2.34
N SER A 62 -9.15 -2.25 3.01
CA SER A 62 -10.22 -1.76 3.88
C SER A 62 -9.65 -1.04 5.11
N LEU A 63 -8.57 -1.56 5.68
CA LEU A 63 -7.86 -0.91 6.78
C LEU A 63 -7.25 0.43 6.34
N TRP A 64 -6.64 0.49 5.15
CA TRP A 64 -6.13 1.74 4.58
C TRP A 64 -7.24 2.76 4.32
N ALA A 65 -8.39 2.33 3.77
CA ALA A 65 -9.54 3.20 3.56
C ALA A 65 -10.04 3.83 4.87
N GLN A 66 -10.08 3.07 5.96
CA GLN A 66 -10.41 3.57 7.29
C GLN A 66 -9.32 4.52 7.81
N HIS A 67 -8.05 4.17 7.66
CA HIS A 67 -6.93 4.99 8.11
C HIS A 67 -6.88 6.36 7.40
N ARG A 68 -7.25 6.42 6.12
CA ARG A 68 -7.37 7.68 5.36
C ARG A 68 -8.37 8.68 5.96
N ARG A 69 -9.31 8.22 6.76
CA ARG A 69 -10.28 9.08 7.44
C ARG A 69 -9.70 9.72 8.70
N GLN A 70 -8.55 9.26 9.16
CA GLN A 70 -7.89 9.80 10.35
C GLN A 70 -7.06 11.03 9.99
N VAL A 71 -7.20 12.06 10.81
CA VAL A 71 -6.44 13.30 10.68
C VAL A 71 -5.03 13.09 11.23
N ASN A 72 -4.03 13.37 10.43
CA ASN A 72 -2.64 13.21 10.86
C ASN A 72 -2.24 14.29 11.86
N LEU A 73 -1.86 13.88 13.08
CA LEU A 73 -1.46 14.74 14.19
C LEU A 73 0.03 14.64 14.55
N HIS A 74 0.84 13.94 13.75
CA HIS A 74 2.26 13.73 14.05
C HIS A 74 3.07 15.03 14.20
N HIS A 75 2.64 16.09 13.53
CA HIS A 75 3.32 17.38 13.56
C HIS A 75 2.74 18.36 14.59
N ALA A 76 1.73 17.94 15.36
CA ALA A 76 1.19 18.78 16.42
C ALA A 76 2.20 18.92 17.58
N ASP A 77 2.58 20.14 17.90
CA ASP A 77 3.57 20.46 18.94
C ASP A 77 2.92 20.89 20.27
N SER A 78 1.59 20.98 20.30
CA SER A 78 0.80 21.42 21.45
C SER A 78 -0.66 20.95 21.38
N ALA A 79 -1.34 20.88 22.53
CA ALA A 79 -2.77 20.58 22.58
C ALA A 79 -3.59 21.60 21.77
N ALA A 80 -3.22 22.87 21.85
CA ALA A 80 -3.89 23.93 21.09
C ALA A 80 -3.71 23.76 19.57
N GLN A 81 -2.57 23.30 19.10
CA GLN A 81 -2.35 23.03 17.67
C GLN A 81 -3.12 21.80 17.22
N ALA A 82 -3.06 20.71 17.97
CA ALA A 82 -3.84 19.51 17.68
C ALA A 82 -5.35 19.82 17.58
N ALA A 83 -5.88 20.60 18.52
CA ALA A 83 -7.27 21.00 18.50
C ALA A 83 -7.65 21.87 17.27
N ARG A 84 -6.74 22.74 16.79
CA ARG A 84 -6.98 23.51 15.55
C ARG A 84 -7.00 22.62 14.32
N ILE A 85 -6.03 21.69 14.21
CA ILE A 85 -6.01 20.71 13.11
C ILE A 85 -7.33 19.93 13.07
N MET A 86 -7.84 19.52 14.25
CA MET A 86 -9.12 18.82 14.33
C MET A 86 -10.30 19.72 13.97
N ALA A 87 -10.27 21.02 14.30
CA ALA A 87 -11.31 21.98 13.91
C ALA A 87 -11.42 22.12 12.39
N ASP A 88 -10.28 22.26 11.70
CA ASP A 88 -10.23 22.33 10.25
C ASP A 88 -10.79 21.03 9.62
N ALA A 89 -10.47 19.88 10.23
CA ALA A 89 -11.00 18.60 9.79
C ALA A 89 -12.51 18.46 10.03
N VAL A 90 -13.05 18.96 11.12
CA VAL A 90 -14.49 18.99 11.40
C VAL A 90 -15.22 19.85 10.37
N GLU A 91 -14.67 21.01 10.00
CA GLU A 91 -15.25 21.87 8.96
C GLU A 91 -15.23 21.19 7.58
N ALA A 92 -14.13 20.53 7.24
CA ALA A 92 -14.01 19.75 6.00
C ALA A 92 -14.99 18.58 5.98
N ASN A 93 -15.10 17.84 7.09
CA ASN A 93 -16.05 16.72 7.23
C ASN A 93 -17.51 17.19 7.06
N ALA A 94 -17.90 18.32 7.69
CA ALA A 94 -19.24 18.88 7.57
C ALA A 94 -19.60 19.30 6.12
N SER A 95 -18.60 19.59 5.31
CA SER A 95 -18.73 19.94 3.89
C SER A 95 -18.73 18.73 2.94
N SER A 96 -18.48 17.52 3.47
CA SER A 96 -18.47 16.27 2.71
C SER A 96 -19.88 15.84 2.31
N GLU A 97 -20.02 15.17 1.19
CA GLU A 97 -21.28 14.52 0.77
C GLU A 97 -21.73 13.43 1.75
N ASN A 98 -20.75 12.76 2.38
CA ASN A 98 -20.98 11.71 3.37
C ASN A 98 -20.12 12.00 4.62
N PRO A 99 -20.57 12.87 5.53
CA PRO A 99 -19.80 13.22 6.70
C PRO A 99 -19.69 12.05 7.68
N ASP A 100 -18.49 11.84 8.20
CA ASP A 100 -18.25 10.83 9.22
C ASP A 100 -18.93 11.23 10.53
N PRO A 101 -19.56 10.29 11.23
CA PRO A 101 -20.25 10.57 12.48
C PRO A 101 -19.32 10.88 13.65
N VAL A 102 -18.02 10.60 13.48
CA VAL A 102 -16.94 10.91 14.43
C VAL A 102 -15.70 11.30 13.64
N VAL A 103 -15.08 12.42 13.97
CA VAL A 103 -13.80 12.81 13.35
C VAL A 103 -12.66 12.30 14.22
N ILE A 104 -11.81 11.47 13.63
CA ILE A 104 -10.71 10.81 14.33
C ILE A 104 -9.37 11.42 13.89
N GLY A 105 -8.57 11.86 14.85
CA GLY A 105 -7.18 12.22 14.64
C GLY A 105 -6.27 11.14 15.20
N ALA A 106 -5.07 10.96 14.62
CA ALA A 106 -4.12 9.96 15.10
C ALA A 106 -2.67 10.44 15.07
N GLY A 107 -1.88 9.90 15.98
CA GLY A 107 -0.43 10.06 16.00
C GLY A 107 0.09 11.26 16.78
N TYR A 108 -0.69 11.89 17.66
CA TYR A 108 -0.16 12.97 18.49
C TYR A 108 0.89 12.45 19.50
N ARG A 109 1.84 13.33 19.85
CA ARG A 109 2.96 13.04 20.78
C ARG A 109 3.01 14.10 21.87
N ASP A 110 2.25 13.90 22.96
CA ASP A 110 2.06 14.91 24.00
C ASP A 110 3.14 14.93 25.09
N GLY A 111 4.09 14.01 25.09
CA GLY A 111 5.11 13.88 26.13
C GLY A 111 5.99 15.13 26.35
N LEU A 112 6.02 16.06 25.38
CA LEU A 112 6.76 17.33 25.47
C LEU A 112 5.85 18.58 25.37
N TRP A 113 4.54 18.39 25.30
CA TRP A 113 3.61 19.52 25.25
C TRP A 113 3.63 20.30 26.57
N LYS A 114 3.50 21.62 26.46
CA LYS A 114 3.52 22.53 27.61
C LYS A 114 2.12 22.92 28.09
N ASP A 115 1.13 22.78 27.22
CA ASP A 115 -0.28 23.04 27.47
C ASP A 115 -1.01 21.74 27.81
N ALA A 116 -2.06 21.86 28.61
CA ALA A 116 -2.82 20.68 29.04
C ALA A 116 -3.87 20.29 28.00
N LYS A 117 -4.04 18.99 27.81
CA LYS A 117 -5.21 18.43 27.13
C LYS A 117 -6.43 18.59 28.03
N THR A 118 -7.48 19.21 27.51
CA THR A 118 -8.76 19.35 28.21
C THR A 118 -9.92 19.26 27.25
N THR A 119 -11.06 18.74 27.68
CA THR A 119 -12.29 18.74 26.87
C THR A 119 -12.63 20.17 26.41
N GLN A 120 -12.48 21.18 27.27
CA GLN A 120 -12.77 22.55 26.94
C GLN A 120 -11.97 23.09 25.74
N VAL A 121 -10.70 22.69 25.60
CA VAL A 121 -9.87 23.09 24.45
C VAL A 121 -10.43 22.53 23.15
N LEU A 122 -10.87 21.27 23.14
CA LEU A 122 -11.50 20.65 21.97
C LEU A 122 -12.89 21.21 21.72
N ASP A 123 -13.76 21.23 22.74
CA ASP A 123 -15.16 21.70 22.64
C ASP A 123 -15.26 23.12 22.07
N ALA A 124 -14.34 23.98 22.46
CA ALA A 124 -14.32 25.38 22.00
C ALA A 124 -14.10 25.50 20.47
N LEU A 125 -13.46 24.50 19.83
CA LEU A 125 -13.09 24.53 18.43
C LEU A 125 -13.89 23.55 17.59
N THR A 126 -14.31 22.40 18.15
CA THR A 126 -14.98 21.33 17.42
C THR A 126 -16.50 21.26 17.69
N GLY A 127 -16.99 22.04 18.67
CA GLY A 127 -18.41 22.12 19.02
C GLY A 127 -19.03 20.78 19.38
N ASP A 128 -20.21 20.51 18.81
CA ASP A 128 -20.98 19.30 19.07
C ASP A 128 -20.59 18.10 18.18
N THR A 129 -19.58 18.24 17.31
CA THR A 129 -19.07 17.12 16.50
C THR A 129 -18.22 16.21 17.37
N PRO A 130 -18.53 14.91 17.46
CA PRO A 130 -17.68 13.97 18.21
C PRO A 130 -16.27 13.89 17.62
N VAL A 131 -15.26 14.15 18.46
CA VAL A 131 -13.84 14.14 18.06
C VAL A 131 -13.04 13.29 19.02
N VAL A 132 -12.21 12.40 18.47
CA VAL A 132 -11.29 11.52 19.20
C VAL A 132 -9.90 11.63 18.60
N LEU A 133 -8.90 11.96 19.40
CA LEU A 133 -7.51 12.00 19.01
C LEU A 133 -6.78 10.79 19.63
N ILE A 134 -6.18 9.98 18.81
CA ILE A 134 -5.45 8.76 19.24
C ILE A 134 -3.97 9.11 19.39
N SER A 135 -3.37 8.74 20.52
CA SER A 135 -1.93 8.96 20.73
C SER A 135 -1.10 8.06 19.83
N VAL A 136 0.16 8.42 19.61
CA VAL A 136 1.09 7.67 18.75
C VAL A 136 1.37 6.26 19.26
N ASP A 137 1.29 6.05 20.58
CA ASP A 137 1.51 4.75 21.22
C ASP A 137 0.27 3.85 21.23
N VAL A 138 -0.89 4.39 20.79
CA VAL A 138 -2.20 3.69 20.76
C VAL A 138 -2.68 3.16 22.13
N HIS A 139 -2.11 3.66 23.24
CA HIS A 139 -2.52 3.32 24.60
C HIS A 139 -3.46 4.34 25.24
N SER A 140 -3.69 5.46 24.57
CA SER A 140 -4.57 6.52 25.04
C SER A 140 -5.24 7.29 23.91
N CYS A 141 -6.33 7.96 24.23
CA CYS A 141 -6.89 8.98 23.35
C CYS A 141 -7.27 10.23 24.14
N TRP A 142 -7.50 11.32 23.43
CA TRP A 142 -8.05 12.57 23.92
C TRP A 142 -9.34 12.88 23.16
N ALA A 143 -10.45 13.01 23.88
CA ALA A 143 -11.79 13.14 23.31
C ALA A 143 -12.47 14.43 23.78
N ASN A 144 -13.33 15.01 22.94
CA ASN A 144 -14.19 16.11 23.31
C ASN A 144 -15.45 15.61 24.05
N THR A 145 -16.21 16.54 24.65
CA THR A 145 -17.43 16.20 25.38
C THR A 145 -18.45 15.47 24.51
N ALA A 146 -18.62 15.84 23.25
CA ALA A 146 -19.54 15.20 22.32
C ALA A 146 -19.17 13.71 22.07
N ALA A 147 -17.87 13.39 21.97
CA ALA A 147 -17.42 12.02 21.84
C ALA A 147 -17.62 11.21 23.14
N LEU A 148 -17.31 11.80 24.31
CA LEU A 148 -17.57 11.16 25.61
C LEU A 148 -19.05 10.81 25.78
N ASP A 149 -19.96 11.71 25.41
CA ASP A 149 -21.42 11.50 25.47
C ASP A 149 -21.85 10.42 24.48
N ARG A 150 -21.37 10.48 23.25
CA ARG A 150 -21.72 9.50 22.20
C ARG A 150 -21.39 8.06 22.58
N PHE A 151 -20.20 7.87 23.18
CA PHE A 151 -19.69 6.53 23.53
C PHE A 151 -20.02 6.13 24.98
N GLY A 152 -20.77 6.95 25.71
CA GLY A 152 -21.18 6.67 27.09
C GLY A 152 -20.01 6.59 28.07
N VAL A 153 -18.91 7.31 27.81
CA VAL A 153 -17.77 7.35 28.70
C VAL A 153 -18.09 8.19 29.93
N VAL A 154 -18.04 7.58 31.08
CA VAL A 154 -18.33 8.23 32.37
C VAL A 154 -17.02 8.67 33.02
N GLY A 155 -16.91 9.90 33.45
CA GLY A 155 -15.66 10.49 33.95
C GLY A 155 -14.99 11.32 32.84
N HIS A 156 -13.72 11.64 33.00
CA HIS A 156 -12.88 12.34 32.01
C HIS A 156 -13.44 13.68 31.45
N ARG A 157 -14.41 14.28 32.16
CA ARG A 157 -15.11 15.50 31.70
C ARG A 157 -14.21 16.75 31.67
N ASP A 158 -13.13 16.74 32.42
CA ASP A 158 -12.21 17.88 32.53
C ASP A 158 -11.06 17.75 31.51
N ASP A 159 -10.41 16.60 31.45
CA ASP A 159 -9.24 16.37 30.59
C ASP A 159 -9.55 15.67 29.27
N GLY A 160 -10.62 14.87 29.21
CA GLY A 160 -10.98 14.08 28.02
C GLY A 160 -10.00 12.96 27.70
N VAL A 161 -9.06 12.65 28.60
CA VAL A 161 -7.99 11.66 28.36
C VAL A 161 -8.42 10.30 28.87
N ILE A 162 -8.57 9.35 27.94
CA ILE A 162 -8.97 7.97 28.20
C ILE A 162 -7.76 7.08 27.94
N THR A 163 -7.44 6.20 28.90
CA THR A 163 -6.22 5.39 28.85
C THR A 163 -6.52 3.89 29.04
N GLU A 164 -5.59 3.05 28.61
CA GLU A 164 -5.54 1.62 28.85
C GLU A 164 -6.88 0.90 28.61
N ARG A 165 -7.41 0.19 29.61
CA ARG A 165 -8.61 -0.63 29.47
C ARG A 165 -9.84 0.14 28.96
N GLU A 166 -10.01 1.39 29.40
CA GLU A 166 -11.14 2.22 28.94
C GLU A 166 -10.96 2.65 27.50
N TRP A 167 -9.73 2.97 27.11
CA TRP A 167 -9.37 3.24 25.74
C TRP A 167 -9.62 2.04 24.84
N PHE A 168 -9.18 0.84 25.23
CA PHE A 168 -9.41 -0.37 24.44
C PHE A 168 -10.90 -0.67 24.24
N ALA A 169 -11.75 -0.42 25.24
CA ALA A 169 -13.19 -0.55 25.11
C ALA A 169 -13.80 0.48 24.15
N LEU A 170 -13.29 1.71 24.17
CA LEU A 170 -13.71 2.77 23.23
C LEU A 170 -13.22 2.48 21.80
N SER A 171 -11.97 2.03 21.63
CA SER A 171 -11.41 1.72 20.31
C SER A 171 -12.17 0.59 19.61
N GLN A 172 -12.69 -0.38 20.33
CA GLN A 172 -13.58 -1.40 19.76
C GLN A 172 -14.88 -0.78 19.24
N GLN A 173 -15.48 0.17 19.95
CA GLN A 173 -16.68 0.87 19.50
C GLN A 173 -16.40 1.77 18.29
N LEU A 174 -15.21 2.39 18.22
CA LEU A 174 -14.78 3.18 17.06
C LEU A 174 -14.57 2.30 15.80
N SER A 175 -14.22 1.04 16.00
CA SER A 175 -14.03 0.05 14.93
C SER A 175 -15.34 -0.64 14.51
N ASP A 176 -16.41 -0.54 15.29
CA ASP A 176 -17.74 -1.09 14.99
C ASP A 176 -18.51 -0.16 14.02
N VAL A 177 -18.02 -0.13 12.79
CA VAL A 177 -18.60 0.66 11.69
C VAL A 177 -19.39 -0.28 10.78
N ASP A 178 -20.60 0.14 10.40
CA ASP A 178 -21.43 -0.67 9.50
C ASP A 178 -20.79 -0.85 8.11
N ALA A 179 -21.07 -1.98 7.48
CA ALA A 179 -20.47 -2.36 6.21
C ALA A 179 -20.73 -1.35 5.08
N THR A 180 -21.88 -0.65 5.09
CA THR A 180 -22.22 0.34 4.06
C THR A 180 -21.32 1.57 4.17
N THR A 181 -21.07 2.01 5.39
CA THR A 181 -20.12 3.12 5.65
C THR A 181 -18.71 2.75 5.22
N ILE A 182 -18.23 1.55 5.59
CA ILE A 182 -16.90 1.05 5.16
C ILE A 182 -16.85 0.96 3.63
N ASP A 183 -17.89 0.44 2.97
CA ASP A 183 -17.93 0.34 1.52
C ASP A 183 -17.84 1.72 0.84
N GLY A 184 -18.43 2.76 1.42
CA GLY A 184 -18.29 4.14 0.97
C GLY A 184 -16.82 4.62 1.08
N TRP A 185 -16.17 4.38 2.21
CA TRP A 185 -14.77 4.74 2.41
C TRP A 185 -13.83 3.99 1.46
N VAL A 186 -14.10 2.71 1.23
CA VAL A 186 -13.34 1.87 0.29
C VAL A 186 -13.50 2.37 -1.15
N LEU A 187 -14.69 2.83 -1.54
CA LEU A 187 -14.92 3.41 -2.85
C LEU A 187 -14.16 4.74 -3.02
N ASP A 188 -14.20 5.64 -2.03
CA ASP A 188 -13.42 6.88 -2.03
C ASP A 188 -11.92 6.59 -2.14
N ALA A 189 -11.45 5.59 -1.40
CA ALA A 189 -10.06 5.14 -1.44
C ALA A 189 -9.68 4.57 -2.82
N ALA A 190 -10.59 3.82 -3.47
CA ALA A 190 -10.38 3.30 -4.81
C ALA A 190 -10.27 4.40 -5.87
N HIS A 191 -11.12 5.42 -5.79
CA HIS A 191 -11.00 6.60 -6.66
C HIS A 191 -9.71 7.38 -6.43
N HIS A 192 -9.27 7.49 -5.17
CA HIS A 192 -7.98 8.11 -4.88
C HIS A 192 -6.82 7.29 -5.46
N ALA A 193 -6.80 5.98 -5.27
CA ALA A 193 -5.78 5.11 -5.86
C ALA A 193 -5.77 5.23 -7.39
N ALA A 194 -6.95 5.23 -8.04
CA ALA A 194 -7.07 5.47 -9.47
C ALA A 194 -6.52 6.84 -9.89
N SER A 195 -6.68 7.89 -9.08
CA SER A 195 -6.11 9.22 -9.35
C SER A 195 -4.58 9.26 -9.29
N ARG A 196 -3.97 8.22 -8.71
CA ARG A 196 -2.51 8.01 -8.67
C ARG A 196 -2.04 6.97 -9.70
N GLY A 197 -2.93 6.53 -10.61
CA GLY A 197 -2.59 5.61 -11.70
C GLY A 197 -2.73 4.13 -11.34
N VAL A 198 -3.27 3.79 -10.18
CA VAL A 198 -3.49 2.40 -9.79
C VAL A 198 -4.66 1.82 -10.57
N VAL A 199 -4.44 0.69 -11.20
CA VAL A 199 -5.46 -0.09 -11.93
C VAL A 199 -5.81 -1.39 -11.23
N GLY A 200 -4.94 -1.86 -10.33
CA GLY A 200 -5.17 -3.10 -9.60
C GLY A 200 -4.36 -3.20 -8.31
N ILE A 201 -4.84 -4.05 -7.42
CA ILE A 201 -4.27 -4.29 -6.09
C ILE A 201 -4.28 -5.78 -5.75
N VAL A 202 -3.31 -6.21 -4.93
CA VAL A 202 -3.40 -7.46 -4.18
C VAL A 202 -3.78 -7.13 -2.75
N ASP A 203 -5.04 -7.36 -2.43
CA ASP A 203 -5.62 -7.08 -1.12
C ASP A 203 -5.32 -8.24 -0.16
N LEU A 204 -4.37 -8.01 0.72
CA LEU A 204 -3.95 -8.94 1.76
C LEU A 204 -4.59 -8.59 3.12
N GLU A 205 -5.85 -8.14 3.10
CA GLU A 205 -6.62 -7.90 4.32
C GLU A 205 -6.63 -9.14 5.21
N MET A 206 -6.40 -8.98 6.53
CA MET A 206 -6.25 -10.09 7.48
C MET A 206 -7.56 -10.84 7.79
N THR A 207 -8.62 -10.55 7.05
CA THR A 207 -9.90 -11.26 7.09
C THR A 207 -10.27 -11.69 5.68
N LEU A 208 -11.17 -12.67 5.54
CA LEU A 208 -11.64 -13.10 4.22
C LEU A 208 -12.43 -11.95 3.55
N SER A 209 -11.72 -11.10 2.79
CA SER A 209 -12.28 -9.88 2.18
C SER A 209 -13.10 -10.14 0.91
N ALA A 210 -13.03 -11.33 0.34
CA ALA A 210 -13.72 -11.68 -0.92
C ALA A 210 -15.25 -11.43 -0.90
N PRO A 211 -16.03 -11.78 0.15
CA PRO A 211 -17.45 -11.47 0.20
C PRO A 211 -17.73 -9.96 0.17
N ASP A 212 -16.89 -9.16 0.81
CA ASP A 212 -17.02 -7.71 0.83
C ASP A 212 -16.77 -7.11 -0.55
N TRP A 213 -15.73 -7.57 -1.25
CA TRP A 213 -15.43 -7.12 -2.61
C TRP A 213 -16.53 -7.50 -3.61
N ILE A 214 -17.09 -8.70 -3.51
CA ILE A 214 -18.25 -9.12 -4.32
C ILE A 214 -19.43 -8.15 -4.11
N ARG A 215 -19.74 -7.82 -2.86
CA ARG A 215 -20.82 -6.88 -2.50
C ARG A 215 -20.54 -5.47 -3.03
N ARG A 216 -19.33 -4.95 -2.84
CA ARG A 216 -18.88 -3.61 -3.29
C ARG A 216 -19.01 -3.46 -4.80
N VAL A 217 -18.48 -4.42 -5.54
CA VAL A 217 -18.57 -4.41 -7.02
C VAL A 217 -20.00 -4.53 -7.50
N ALA A 218 -20.81 -5.40 -6.90
CA ALA A 218 -22.22 -5.57 -7.26
C ALA A 218 -23.05 -4.31 -6.99
N SER A 219 -22.75 -3.58 -5.91
CA SER A 219 -23.49 -2.36 -5.53
C SER A 219 -23.10 -1.14 -6.36
N TYR A 220 -21.89 -1.10 -6.93
CA TYR A 220 -21.40 0.06 -7.67
C TYR A 220 -22.10 0.26 -9.03
N GLY A 221 -22.56 -0.82 -9.67
CA GLY A 221 -23.37 -0.76 -10.88
C GLY A 221 -22.64 -0.35 -12.17
N ALA A 222 -21.32 -0.13 -12.11
CA ALA A 222 -20.43 0.17 -13.21
C ALA A 222 -19.12 -0.65 -13.05
N ARG A 223 -18.11 -0.41 -13.93
CA ARG A 223 -16.78 -0.98 -13.68
C ARG A 223 -16.18 -0.37 -12.42
N TYR A 224 -15.87 -1.21 -11.43
CA TYR A 224 -15.20 -0.75 -10.20
C TYR A 224 -13.82 -0.14 -10.56
N PRO A 225 -13.37 0.91 -9.86
CA PRO A 225 -12.15 1.62 -10.25
C PRO A 225 -10.88 0.77 -10.28
N LEU A 226 -10.84 -0.34 -9.53
CA LEU A 226 -9.68 -1.22 -9.41
C LEU A 226 -10.01 -2.66 -9.78
N THR A 227 -9.02 -3.38 -10.28
CA THR A 227 -9.00 -4.83 -10.28
C THR A 227 -8.44 -5.31 -8.93
N VAL A 228 -9.01 -6.36 -8.34
CA VAL A 228 -8.67 -6.80 -6.99
C VAL A 228 -8.39 -8.29 -6.94
N GLU A 229 -7.26 -8.67 -6.35
CA GLU A 229 -6.94 -10.03 -5.97
C GLU A 229 -7.06 -10.17 -4.44
N CYS A 230 -8.02 -10.96 -3.96
CA CYS A 230 -8.30 -11.12 -2.53
C CYS A 230 -7.47 -12.26 -1.94
N GLY A 231 -6.58 -11.97 -1.00
CA GLY A 231 -5.81 -12.97 -0.27
C GLY A 231 -6.66 -13.86 0.65
N VAL A 232 -6.11 -15.03 0.98
CA VAL A 232 -6.71 -15.98 1.94
C VAL A 232 -5.68 -16.28 3.03
N TYR A 233 -6.10 -16.16 4.30
CA TYR A 233 -5.24 -16.40 5.46
C TYR A 233 -5.42 -17.81 6.05
N PRO A 234 -4.51 -18.28 6.96
CA PRO A 234 -4.58 -19.61 7.54
C PRO A 234 -5.93 -19.96 8.17
N GLU A 235 -6.55 -18.99 8.85
CA GLU A 235 -7.83 -19.16 9.55
C GLU A 235 -8.97 -19.49 8.58
N ASP A 236 -8.87 -19.04 7.32
CA ASP A 236 -9.88 -19.19 6.30
C ASP A 236 -9.55 -20.28 5.26
N LEU A 237 -8.35 -20.88 5.31
CA LEU A 237 -7.88 -21.81 4.29
C LEU A 237 -8.79 -23.02 4.11
N GLU A 238 -9.19 -23.67 5.20
CA GLU A 238 -10.08 -24.84 5.14
C GLU A 238 -11.44 -24.48 4.54
N THR A 239 -11.97 -23.31 4.91
CA THR A 239 -13.24 -22.80 4.36
C THR A 239 -13.11 -22.49 2.88
N ALA A 240 -12.03 -21.85 2.48
CA ALA A 240 -11.75 -21.53 1.08
C ALA A 240 -11.61 -22.80 0.22
N ILE A 241 -10.89 -23.81 0.70
CA ILE A 241 -10.76 -25.11 0.03
C ILE A 241 -12.13 -25.79 -0.11
N ALA A 242 -12.94 -25.81 0.98
CA ALA A 242 -14.26 -26.42 0.96
C ALA A 242 -15.23 -25.74 -0.03
N GLN A 243 -15.05 -24.44 -0.27
CA GLN A 243 -15.78 -23.65 -1.26
C GLN A 243 -15.21 -23.78 -2.68
N GLY A 244 -14.11 -24.52 -2.88
CA GLY A 244 -13.46 -24.68 -4.18
C GLY A 244 -12.74 -23.43 -4.67
N LEU A 245 -12.36 -22.51 -3.77
CA LEU A 245 -11.58 -21.33 -4.11
C LEU A 245 -10.14 -21.73 -4.45
N ARG A 246 -9.56 -21.04 -5.40
CA ARG A 246 -8.15 -21.15 -5.81
C ARG A 246 -7.71 -19.83 -6.44
N SER A 247 -6.44 -19.53 -6.42
CA SER A 247 -5.92 -18.29 -7.01
C SER A 247 -6.29 -18.16 -8.49
N GLY A 248 -6.64 -16.94 -8.91
CA GLY A 248 -7.09 -16.62 -10.25
C GLY A 248 -8.55 -16.95 -10.56
N LEU A 249 -9.30 -17.58 -9.64
CA LEU A 249 -10.74 -17.78 -9.84
C LEU A 249 -11.47 -16.44 -9.75
N GLU A 250 -12.18 -16.08 -10.82
CA GLU A 250 -13.02 -14.87 -10.83
C GLU A 250 -14.27 -15.06 -9.95
N LEU A 251 -14.46 -14.12 -9.03
CA LEU A 251 -15.58 -14.09 -8.07
C LEU A 251 -16.65 -13.08 -8.48
N ALA A 252 -16.22 -11.98 -9.06
CA ALA A 252 -17.06 -10.91 -9.62
C ALA A 252 -16.24 -10.16 -10.69
N PRO A 253 -16.86 -9.33 -11.55
CA PRO A 253 -16.12 -8.58 -12.58
C PRO A 253 -14.96 -7.76 -12.01
N GLY A 254 -13.72 -8.22 -12.27
CA GLY A 254 -12.50 -7.61 -11.78
C GLY A 254 -12.13 -7.95 -10.33
N VAL A 255 -12.78 -8.94 -9.73
CA VAL A 255 -12.41 -9.48 -8.41
C VAL A 255 -12.05 -10.95 -8.57
N THR A 256 -10.84 -11.31 -8.20
CA THR A 256 -10.34 -12.69 -8.25
C THR A 256 -9.83 -13.13 -6.88
N VAL A 257 -9.76 -14.44 -6.70
CA VAL A 257 -9.06 -15.03 -5.56
C VAL A 257 -7.57 -14.80 -5.75
N GLY A 258 -6.93 -14.18 -4.78
CA GLY A 258 -5.51 -13.90 -4.69
C GLY A 258 -4.70 -15.05 -4.05
N PRO A 259 -3.53 -14.76 -3.49
CA PRO A 259 -2.67 -15.76 -2.89
C PRO A 259 -3.15 -16.21 -1.50
N PHE A 260 -2.70 -17.40 -1.09
CA PHE A 260 -2.66 -17.77 0.33
C PHE A 260 -1.54 -16.98 1.01
N LYS A 261 -1.89 -16.22 2.04
CA LYS A 261 -0.97 -15.35 2.79
C LYS A 261 -0.74 -15.90 4.19
N ILE A 262 0.52 -16.04 4.58
CA ILE A 262 0.91 -16.38 5.96
C ILE A 262 1.95 -15.39 6.47
N ILE A 263 1.86 -15.04 7.77
CA ILE A 263 2.82 -14.17 8.47
C ILE A 263 3.72 -15.05 9.32
N THR A 264 4.98 -15.24 8.89
CA THR A 264 5.89 -16.20 9.54
C THR A 264 6.66 -15.64 10.72
N ASP A 265 7.01 -14.35 10.72
CA ASP A 265 7.68 -13.66 11.82
C ASP A 265 7.11 -12.26 12.05
N GLY A 266 7.69 -11.48 12.93
CA GLY A 266 7.27 -10.12 13.21
C GLY A 266 8.07 -9.07 12.45
N SER A 267 8.21 -7.85 13.01
CA SER A 267 8.83 -6.69 12.37
C SER A 267 10.15 -6.28 13.02
N LEU A 268 10.93 -5.45 12.30
CA LEU A 268 12.13 -4.81 12.83
C LEU A 268 11.78 -3.86 13.99
N ASN A 269 10.75 -3.05 13.85
CA ASN A 269 10.36 -2.03 14.84
C ASN A 269 10.01 -2.64 16.20
N THR A 270 9.37 -3.80 16.21
CA THR A 270 9.08 -4.56 17.44
C THR A 270 10.20 -5.50 17.86
N ARG A 271 11.25 -5.63 17.04
CA ARG A 271 12.38 -6.56 17.21
C ARG A 271 11.93 -8.02 17.29
N THR A 272 10.86 -8.35 16.59
CA THR A 272 10.29 -9.70 16.53
C THR A 272 10.55 -10.41 15.21
N ALA A 273 11.11 -9.74 14.21
CA ALA A 273 11.60 -10.39 12.98
C ALA A 273 12.70 -11.41 13.36
N GLN A 274 12.60 -12.64 12.84
CA GLN A 274 13.51 -13.71 13.22
C GLN A 274 14.84 -13.62 12.46
N CYS A 275 15.92 -13.34 13.18
CA CYS A 275 17.25 -13.12 12.65
C CYS A 275 18.21 -14.27 13.01
N VAL A 276 19.25 -14.45 12.18
CA VAL A 276 20.36 -15.38 12.46
C VAL A 276 21.23 -14.85 13.60
N GLU A 277 21.55 -13.55 13.54
CA GLU A 277 22.31 -12.86 14.56
C GLU A 277 21.37 -12.05 15.48
N PRO A 278 21.73 -11.85 16.77
CA PRO A 278 20.85 -11.12 17.68
C PRO A 278 20.72 -9.63 17.29
N TYR A 279 19.64 -9.02 17.76
CA TYR A 279 19.46 -7.58 17.67
C TYR A 279 20.52 -6.85 18.50
N LEU A 280 21.16 -5.84 17.90
CA LEU A 280 22.14 -5.01 18.62
C LEU A 280 21.43 -4.08 19.62
N GLY A 281 22.15 -3.69 20.69
CA GLY A 281 21.65 -2.71 21.65
C GLY A 281 20.47 -3.15 22.51
N VAL A 282 20.11 -4.43 22.50
CA VAL A 282 19.06 -5.02 23.32
C VAL A 282 19.72 -5.83 24.44
N GLU A 283 19.15 -5.80 25.67
CA GLU A 283 19.67 -6.58 26.79
C GLU A 283 19.49 -8.09 26.54
N GLY A 284 20.57 -8.85 26.66
CA GLY A 284 20.60 -10.28 26.36
C GLY A 284 20.70 -10.59 24.87
N GLU A 285 20.63 -11.87 24.52
CA GLU A 285 20.58 -12.34 23.13
C GLU A 285 19.12 -12.42 22.68
N HIS A 286 18.72 -11.56 21.76
CA HIS A 286 17.37 -11.50 21.24
C HIS A 286 17.36 -11.61 19.71
N TYR A 287 16.75 -12.67 19.20
CA TYR A 287 16.78 -13.04 17.78
C TYR A 287 15.43 -12.84 17.06
N GLY A 288 14.40 -12.36 17.77
CA GLY A 288 13.03 -12.47 17.27
C GLY A 288 12.52 -13.91 17.32
N ALA A 289 11.41 -14.19 16.68
CA ALA A 289 10.81 -15.53 16.66
C ALA A 289 9.89 -15.74 15.46
N LEU A 290 9.68 -17.00 15.07
CA LEU A 290 8.57 -17.35 14.20
C LEU A 290 7.24 -17.29 14.96
N ASN A 291 6.18 -16.90 14.25
CA ASN A 291 4.80 -16.90 14.77
C ASN A 291 4.20 -18.32 14.82
N TRP A 292 4.77 -19.26 14.05
CA TRP A 292 4.33 -20.63 13.91
C TRP A 292 5.54 -21.58 13.97
N PRO A 293 5.39 -22.81 14.47
CA PRO A 293 6.41 -23.85 14.26
C PRO A 293 6.68 -24.05 12.76
N THR A 294 7.94 -24.34 12.41
CA THR A 294 8.34 -24.52 11.00
C THR A 294 7.54 -25.61 10.30
N GLU A 295 7.23 -26.71 11.00
CA GLU A 295 6.41 -27.82 10.51
C GLU A 295 4.97 -27.41 10.21
N ASP A 296 4.40 -26.47 10.96
CA ASP A 296 3.05 -25.95 10.73
C ASP A 296 3.04 -25.02 9.51
N ILE A 297 4.06 -24.14 9.38
CA ILE A 297 4.25 -23.32 8.17
C ILE A 297 4.32 -24.19 6.95
N GLU A 298 5.19 -25.24 6.97
CA GLU A 298 5.35 -26.17 5.87
C GLU A 298 4.02 -26.88 5.51
N ALA A 299 3.30 -27.37 6.51
CA ALA A 299 2.04 -28.06 6.32
C ALA A 299 0.97 -27.16 5.66
N MET A 300 0.85 -25.90 6.11
CA MET A 300 -0.09 -24.94 5.55
C MET A 300 0.26 -24.55 4.11
N LEU A 301 1.54 -24.29 3.80
CA LEU A 301 1.98 -23.94 2.46
C LEU A 301 1.75 -25.09 1.48
N VAL A 302 2.06 -26.33 1.86
CA VAL A 302 1.82 -27.53 1.04
C VAL A 302 0.32 -27.76 0.82
N ALA A 303 -0.52 -27.52 1.84
CA ALA A 303 -1.96 -27.67 1.70
C ALA A 303 -2.56 -26.60 0.76
N ALA A 304 -2.12 -25.35 0.87
CA ALA A 304 -2.56 -24.27 0.01
C ALA A 304 -2.13 -24.47 -1.44
N ASP A 305 -0.88 -24.85 -1.69
CA ASP A 305 -0.37 -25.17 -3.04
C ASP A 305 -1.17 -26.29 -3.70
N LYS A 306 -1.40 -27.41 -2.98
CA LYS A 306 -2.24 -28.52 -3.47
C LYS A 306 -3.66 -28.11 -3.79
N ALA A 307 -4.19 -27.10 -3.13
CA ALA A 307 -5.51 -26.56 -3.40
C ALA A 307 -5.53 -25.56 -4.57
N GLY A 308 -4.37 -25.21 -5.12
CA GLY A 308 -4.21 -24.32 -6.26
C GLY A 308 -4.11 -22.85 -5.87
N PHE A 309 -3.67 -22.55 -4.65
CA PHE A 309 -3.34 -21.17 -4.27
C PHE A 309 -1.89 -20.83 -4.61
N TRP A 310 -1.68 -19.63 -5.11
CA TRP A 310 -0.37 -18.99 -5.11
C TRP A 310 0.03 -18.71 -3.66
N LEU A 311 1.33 -18.73 -3.38
CA LEU A 311 1.82 -18.55 -2.01
C LEU A 311 2.41 -17.15 -1.84
N ALA A 312 2.02 -16.45 -0.78
CA ALA A 312 2.57 -15.16 -0.36
C ALA A 312 2.97 -15.26 1.11
N VAL A 313 4.27 -15.27 1.38
CA VAL A 313 4.82 -15.59 2.70
C VAL A 313 5.56 -14.39 3.26
N HIS A 314 5.02 -13.76 4.32
CA HIS A 314 5.72 -12.69 5.01
C HIS A 314 6.98 -13.25 5.71
N ALA A 315 8.13 -12.69 5.40
CA ALA A 315 9.38 -12.96 6.08
C ALA A 315 10.28 -11.71 6.08
N ILE A 316 10.50 -11.15 7.27
CA ILE A 316 11.30 -9.94 7.46
C ILE A 316 12.74 -10.27 7.85
N GLY A 317 12.94 -11.09 8.89
CA GLY A 317 14.28 -11.46 9.35
C GLY A 317 14.98 -12.46 8.43
N ASP A 318 16.31 -12.45 8.42
CA ASP A 318 17.11 -13.32 7.54
C ASP A 318 16.98 -14.81 7.89
N LYS A 319 16.67 -15.13 9.14
CA LYS A 319 16.37 -16.51 9.53
C LYS A 319 14.97 -16.94 9.07
N ALA A 320 13.99 -16.07 9.12
CA ALA A 320 12.66 -16.33 8.58
C ALA A 320 12.71 -16.53 7.05
N ASN A 321 13.41 -15.64 6.32
CA ASN A 321 13.63 -15.77 4.88
C ASN A 321 14.30 -17.10 4.53
N GLN A 322 15.37 -17.49 5.25
CA GLN A 322 16.02 -18.80 5.09
C GLN A 322 15.03 -19.94 5.27
N THR A 323 14.25 -19.92 6.37
CA THR A 323 13.30 -20.98 6.69
C THR A 323 12.25 -21.16 5.58
N VAL A 324 11.70 -20.05 5.07
CA VAL A 324 10.72 -20.09 3.96
C VAL A 324 11.35 -20.64 2.68
N LEU A 325 12.54 -20.18 2.32
CA LEU A 325 13.27 -20.68 1.15
C LEU A 325 13.61 -22.19 1.29
N ASP A 326 13.95 -22.66 2.49
CA ASP A 326 14.20 -24.09 2.76
C ASP A 326 12.92 -24.93 2.57
N ILE A 327 11.76 -24.43 3.02
CA ILE A 327 10.46 -25.09 2.82
C ILE A 327 10.11 -25.14 1.33
N PHE A 328 10.30 -24.05 0.59
CA PHE A 328 10.00 -23.96 -0.84
C PHE A 328 10.89 -24.95 -1.62
N GLU A 329 12.19 -24.96 -1.34
CA GLU A 329 13.13 -25.89 -1.97
C GLU A 329 12.83 -27.37 -1.69
N LYS A 330 12.51 -27.68 -0.43
CA LYS A 330 12.21 -29.05 0.01
C LYS A 330 10.97 -29.64 -0.65
N ASN A 331 9.95 -28.80 -0.90
CA ASN A 331 8.63 -29.24 -1.35
C ASN A 331 8.33 -28.86 -2.82
N ASP A 332 9.30 -28.29 -3.55
CA ASP A 332 9.16 -27.78 -4.92
C ASP A 332 7.98 -26.80 -5.05
N LEU A 333 7.87 -25.87 -4.06
CA LEU A 333 6.83 -24.85 -4.02
C LEU A 333 7.26 -23.59 -4.76
N HIS A 334 6.26 -22.88 -5.31
CA HIS A 334 6.45 -21.59 -5.98
C HIS A 334 5.56 -20.54 -5.37
N GLY A 335 6.04 -19.28 -5.36
CA GLY A 335 5.29 -18.19 -4.78
C GLY A 335 6.15 -16.95 -4.61
N ARG A 336 5.81 -16.15 -3.60
CA ARG A 336 6.56 -14.95 -3.30
C ARG A 336 6.81 -14.80 -1.80
N ILE A 337 7.91 -14.15 -1.46
CA ILE A 337 8.21 -13.69 -0.10
C ILE A 337 7.85 -12.22 -0.03
N GLU A 338 6.96 -11.89 0.90
CA GLU A 338 6.60 -10.52 1.22
C GLU A 338 7.64 -9.90 2.13
N HIS A 339 7.96 -8.66 1.89
CA HIS A 339 8.95 -7.83 2.57
C HIS A 339 10.40 -8.19 2.22
N ALA A 340 10.87 -9.41 2.46
CA ALA A 340 12.26 -9.81 2.24
C ALA A 340 13.25 -8.72 2.73
N GLN A 341 13.00 -8.16 3.93
CA GLN A 341 13.68 -6.95 4.39
C GLN A 341 15.15 -7.19 4.72
N LEU A 342 15.46 -8.30 5.42
CA LEU A 342 16.82 -8.72 5.69
C LEU A 342 17.03 -10.10 5.07
N VAL A 343 17.99 -10.20 4.13
CA VAL A 343 18.29 -11.44 3.40
C VAL A 343 19.77 -11.77 3.58
N ARG A 344 20.11 -13.05 3.81
CA ARG A 344 21.51 -13.49 3.86
C ARG A 344 22.14 -13.43 2.48
N ALA A 345 23.45 -13.18 2.42
CA ALA A 345 24.16 -13.08 1.15
C ALA A 345 24.00 -14.33 0.27
N GLU A 346 24.03 -15.52 0.88
CA GLU A 346 23.87 -16.81 0.20
C GLU A 346 22.44 -17.11 -0.24
N ASP A 347 21.44 -16.37 0.24
CA ASP A 347 20.04 -16.60 -0.10
C ASP A 347 19.56 -15.74 -1.28
N PHE A 348 20.27 -14.67 -1.68
CA PHE A 348 19.86 -13.85 -2.82
C PHE A 348 19.67 -14.65 -4.11
N GLU A 349 20.64 -15.53 -4.46
CA GLU A 349 20.53 -16.40 -5.67
C GLU A 349 19.40 -17.44 -5.55
N ARG A 350 18.96 -17.78 -4.33
CA ARG A 350 17.92 -18.78 -4.14
C ARG A 350 16.55 -18.29 -4.64
N PHE A 351 16.27 -16.99 -4.57
CA PHE A 351 15.03 -16.45 -5.14
C PHE A 351 14.90 -16.78 -6.62
N ALA A 352 15.91 -16.46 -7.42
CA ALA A 352 15.90 -16.78 -8.85
C ALA A 352 15.90 -18.29 -9.12
N ARG A 353 16.74 -19.05 -8.40
CA ARG A 353 16.89 -20.50 -8.60
C ARG A 353 15.61 -21.27 -8.28
N LEU A 354 14.85 -20.84 -7.30
CA LEU A 354 13.60 -21.46 -6.87
C LEU A 354 12.37 -20.85 -7.56
N GLY A 355 12.54 -19.80 -8.38
CA GLY A 355 11.42 -19.09 -8.99
C GLY A 355 10.52 -18.36 -7.97
N VAL A 356 11.10 -17.96 -6.83
CA VAL A 356 10.42 -17.20 -5.78
C VAL A 356 10.53 -15.72 -6.07
N ALA A 357 9.42 -15.01 -6.15
CA ALA A 357 9.43 -13.56 -6.29
C ALA A 357 9.67 -12.86 -4.94
N ALA A 358 10.33 -11.72 -4.96
CA ALA A 358 10.43 -10.80 -3.83
C ALA A 358 9.37 -9.70 -3.99
N SER A 359 8.38 -9.68 -3.11
CA SER A 359 7.36 -8.63 -3.03
C SER A 359 7.77 -7.62 -1.97
N VAL A 360 8.24 -6.47 -2.39
CA VAL A 360 8.97 -5.54 -1.53
C VAL A 360 8.29 -4.18 -1.43
N GLN A 361 8.53 -3.48 -0.31
CA GLN A 361 7.97 -2.18 -0.01
C GLN A 361 9.10 -1.16 0.18
N PRO A 362 9.52 -0.49 -0.90
CA PRO A 362 10.67 0.41 -0.87
C PRO A 362 10.58 1.56 0.14
N ASP A 363 9.37 2.05 0.45
CA ASP A 363 9.20 3.15 1.40
C ASP A 363 9.48 2.72 2.86
N HIS A 364 9.31 1.42 3.19
CA HIS A 364 9.72 0.88 4.49
C HIS A 364 11.22 1.08 4.77
N ALA A 365 12.07 1.02 3.75
CA ALA A 365 13.49 1.32 3.90
C ALA A 365 13.75 2.77 4.35
N ILE A 366 12.88 3.69 3.94
CA ILE A 366 13.00 5.11 4.29
C ILE A 366 12.46 5.37 5.71
N ASP A 367 11.39 4.69 6.07
CA ASP A 367 10.80 4.79 7.41
C ASP A 367 11.69 4.12 8.47
N ASP A 368 12.24 2.95 8.15
CA ASP A 368 12.96 2.11 9.11
C ASP A 368 14.49 2.30 9.11
N ARG A 369 15.04 3.21 8.28
CA ARG A 369 16.48 3.42 8.16
C ARG A 369 17.18 3.65 9.51
N ASP A 370 16.61 4.52 10.36
CA ASP A 370 17.22 4.89 11.64
C ASP A 370 17.14 3.72 12.64
N VAL A 371 16.09 2.91 12.57
CA VAL A 371 15.92 1.70 13.38
C VAL A 371 16.85 0.59 12.90
N THR A 372 17.04 0.45 11.58
CA THR A 372 17.99 -0.46 10.96
C THR A 372 19.42 -0.13 11.39
N ASP A 373 19.81 1.14 11.33
CA ASP A 373 21.14 1.60 11.72
C ASP A 373 21.45 1.40 13.22
N VAL A 374 20.42 1.17 14.04
CA VAL A 374 20.58 0.83 15.46
C VAL A 374 20.60 -0.68 15.71
N TYR A 375 19.58 -1.39 15.23
CA TYR A 375 19.38 -2.80 15.63
C TYR A 375 20.02 -3.80 14.66
N TRP A 376 20.30 -3.40 13.42
CA TRP A 376 20.95 -4.21 12.37
C TRP A 376 22.19 -3.51 11.79
N ALA A 377 22.85 -2.64 12.59
CA ALA A 377 23.99 -1.83 12.12
C ALA A 377 25.14 -2.65 11.52
N ASP A 378 25.35 -3.89 12.01
CA ASP A 378 26.40 -4.82 11.54
C ASP A 378 26.03 -5.56 10.24
N ARG A 379 24.82 -5.37 9.72
CA ARG A 379 24.26 -6.04 8.54
C ARG A 379 23.30 -5.17 7.72
N ALA A 380 23.32 -3.84 7.96
CA ALA A 380 22.44 -2.88 7.32
C ALA A 380 22.56 -2.89 5.77
N GLU A 381 23.73 -3.27 5.24
CA GLU A 381 23.98 -3.40 3.79
C GLU A 381 23.14 -4.50 3.13
N ARG A 382 22.62 -5.46 3.93
CA ARG A 382 21.74 -6.55 3.46
C ARG A 382 20.26 -6.27 3.77
N ALA A 383 19.95 -5.15 4.43
CA ALA A 383 18.60 -4.74 4.74
C ALA A 383 18.01 -3.95 3.55
N PHE A 384 16.76 -4.29 3.16
CA PHE A 384 16.08 -3.67 2.03
C PHE A 384 16.92 -3.64 0.75
N ALA A 385 17.58 -4.76 0.46
CA ALA A 385 18.65 -4.88 -0.55
C ALA A 385 18.06 -5.13 -1.94
N LEU A 386 17.32 -4.16 -2.49
CA LEU A 386 16.60 -4.26 -3.76
C LEU A 386 17.54 -4.56 -4.94
N ARG A 387 18.66 -3.83 -5.04
CA ARG A 387 19.65 -4.04 -6.11
C ARG A 387 20.25 -5.44 -6.04
N SER A 388 20.58 -5.91 -4.84
CA SER A 388 21.11 -7.26 -4.66
C SER A 388 20.14 -8.34 -5.12
N LEU A 389 18.84 -8.20 -4.83
CA LEU A 389 17.81 -9.13 -5.34
C LEU A 389 17.78 -9.15 -6.87
N VAL A 390 17.75 -7.97 -7.50
CA VAL A 390 17.70 -7.84 -8.97
C VAL A 390 18.97 -8.40 -9.64
N GLU A 391 20.16 -8.08 -9.11
CA GLU A 391 21.45 -8.54 -9.66
C GLU A 391 21.61 -10.06 -9.56
N HIS A 392 20.99 -10.71 -8.57
CA HIS A 392 20.94 -12.16 -8.47
C HIS A 392 19.78 -12.80 -9.24
N GLY A 393 19.05 -12.00 -10.04
CA GLY A 393 18.02 -12.48 -10.96
C GLY A 393 16.66 -12.78 -10.32
N ALA A 394 16.41 -12.31 -9.10
CA ALA A 394 15.10 -12.45 -8.47
C ALA A 394 14.03 -11.66 -9.26
N GLN A 395 12.85 -12.23 -9.40
CA GLN A 395 11.68 -11.47 -9.80
C GLN A 395 11.29 -10.55 -8.65
N VAL A 396 11.09 -9.26 -8.94
CA VAL A 396 10.72 -8.26 -7.94
C VAL A 396 9.39 -7.65 -8.33
N VAL A 397 8.51 -7.46 -7.36
CA VAL A 397 7.27 -6.71 -7.49
C VAL A 397 7.17 -5.70 -6.34
N LEU A 398 6.54 -4.56 -6.59
CA LEU A 398 6.48 -3.46 -5.62
C LEU A 398 5.06 -3.30 -5.05
N GLY A 399 4.98 -3.03 -3.76
CA GLY A 399 3.76 -2.71 -3.05
C GLY A 399 3.98 -1.64 -1.98
N SER A 400 2.91 -1.14 -1.39
CA SER A 400 2.94 -0.16 -0.32
C SER A 400 2.89 -0.77 1.08
N ASP A 401 2.22 -1.91 1.23
CA ASP A 401 1.78 -2.45 2.53
C ASP A 401 0.88 -1.44 3.29
N ALA A 402 0.07 -0.66 2.53
CA ALA A 402 -0.80 0.33 3.14
C ALA A 402 -1.78 -0.33 4.15
N PRO A 403 -1.93 0.27 5.34
CA PRO A 403 -1.60 1.65 5.74
C PRO A 403 -0.20 1.86 6.34
N VAL A 404 0.70 0.87 6.36
CA VAL A 404 2.06 1.05 6.90
C VAL A 404 2.79 2.15 6.13
N SER A 405 2.78 2.10 4.81
CA SER A 405 3.12 3.24 3.95
C SER A 405 1.87 3.65 3.14
N PRO A 406 1.79 4.90 2.64
CA PRO A 406 0.67 5.31 1.81
C PRO A 406 0.54 4.48 0.54
N LEU A 407 -0.70 4.11 0.14
CA LEU A 407 -0.96 3.54 -1.18
C LEU A 407 -0.82 4.62 -2.24
N ASP A 408 0.38 4.83 -2.68
CA ASP A 408 0.73 5.69 -3.81
C ASP A 408 1.96 5.11 -4.50
N PRO A 409 1.82 4.50 -5.69
CA PRO A 409 2.94 3.89 -6.39
C PRO A 409 4.09 4.86 -6.67
N TRP A 410 3.81 6.16 -6.78
CA TRP A 410 4.86 7.16 -7.00
C TRP A 410 5.74 7.38 -5.77
N ILE A 411 5.18 7.21 -4.56
CA ILE A 411 5.96 7.16 -3.30
C ILE A 411 6.87 5.93 -3.31
N THR A 412 6.32 4.76 -3.63
CA THR A 412 7.04 3.50 -3.73
C THR A 412 8.18 3.57 -4.77
N ILE A 413 7.88 4.07 -5.98
CA ILE A 413 8.87 4.25 -7.06
C ILE A 413 9.95 5.26 -6.65
N ALA A 414 9.59 6.41 -6.09
CA ALA A 414 10.54 7.40 -5.61
C ALA A 414 11.50 6.81 -4.58
N SER A 415 10.99 6.07 -3.60
CA SER A 415 11.79 5.42 -2.56
C SER A 415 12.69 4.32 -3.13
N ALA A 416 12.20 3.54 -4.10
CA ALA A 416 13.01 2.52 -4.78
C ALA A 416 14.19 3.12 -5.54
N VAL A 417 14.00 4.28 -6.19
CA VAL A 417 15.00 4.92 -7.06
C VAL A 417 15.96 5.80 -6.27
N THR A 418 15.42 6.65 -5.40
CA THR A 418 16.20 7.74 -4.79
C THR A 418 16.70 7.42 -3.38
N ARG A 419 16.10 6.44 -2.72
CA ARG A 419 16.44 6.03 -1.34
C ARG A 419 16.43 7.19 -0.35
N THR A 420 15.58 8.21 -0.61
CA THR A 420 15.50 9.40 0.24
C THR A 420 14.10 10.01 0.27
N ARG A 421 13.82 10.82 1.29
CA ARG A 421 12.61 11.62 1.49
C ARG A 421 12.93 12.85 2.35
N GLU A 422 12.18 13.93 2.17
CA GLU A 422 12.24 15.14 3.02
C GLU A 422 13.64 15.77 3.07
N GLY A 423 14.38 15.73 1.96
CA GLY A 423 15.70 16.33 1.86
C GLY A 423 16.81 15.62 2.66
N ARG A 424 16.52 14.45 3.25
CA ARG A 424 17.54 13.64 3.94
C ARG A 424 18.55 13.08 2.92
N ALA A 425 19.77 12.77 3.38
CA ALA A 425 20.72 12.06 2.54
C ALA A 425 20.18 10.68 2.13
N PRO A 426 20.43 10.20 0.89
CA PRO A 426 20.05 8.84 0.49
C PRO A 426 20.62 7.79 1.44
N TRP A 427 19.82 6.79 1.76
CA TRP A 427 20.22 5.68 2.61
C TRP A 427 20.49 4.43 1.77
N HIS A 428 21.71 3.91 1.81
CA HIS A 428 22.15 2.78 0.96
C HIS A 428 21.73 2.94 -0.50
N LEU A 429 22.17 4.04 -1.15
CA LEU A 429 21.82 4.36 -2.53
C LEU A 429 22.24 3.26 -3.50
N GLU A 430 23.31 2.52 -3.19
CA GLU A 430 23.77 1.36 -3.96
C GLU A 430 22.72 0.25 -4.09
N GLN A 431 21.71 0.24 -3.20
CA GLN A 431 20.57 -0.65 -3.27
C GLN A 431 19.38 -0.06 -4.05
N GLY A 432 19.53 1.13 -4.62
CA GLY A 432 18.49 1.76 -5.44
C GLY A 432 18.28 1.07 -6.78
N LEU A 433 17.05 1.14 -7.27
CA LEU A 433 16.66 0.69 -8.62
C LEU A 433 16.84 1.81 -9.63
N THR A 434 16.98 1.48 -10.90
CA THR A 434 16.76 2.45 -11.97
C THR A 434 15.25 2.78 -12.06
N ILE A 435 14.93 3.97 -12.59
CA ILE A 435 13.53 4.36 -12.79
C ILE A 435 12.79 3.38 -13.71
N SER A 436 13.43 2.85 -14.73
CA SER A 436 12.85 1.86 -15.65
C SER A 436 12.52 0.55 -14.96
N GLU A 437 13.39 0.06 -14.05
CA GLU A 437 13.12 -1.14 -13.25
C GLU A 437 11.95 -0.90 -12.28
N ALA A 438 11.97 0.22 -11.53
CA ALA A 438 10.91 0.53 -10.59
C ALA A 438 9.53 0.63 -11.27
N LEU A 439 9.45 1.27 -12.43
CA LEU A 439 8.23 1.33 -13.23
C LEU A 439 7.80 -0.06 -13.71
N SER A 440 8.74 -0.87 -14.21
CA SER A 440 8.46 -2.24 -14.68
C SER A 440 7.95 -3.14 -13.55
N PHE A 441 8.50 -3.02 -12.34
CA PHE A 441 8.10 -3.82 -11.17
C PHE A 441 6.80 -3.35 -10.52
N SER A 442 6.27 -2.20 -10.96
CA SER A 442 4.97 -1.66 -10.54
C SER A 442 3.87 -1.90 -11.57
N THR A 443 4.11 -2.67 -12.63
CA THR A 443 3.14 -2.93 -13.71
C THR A 443 3.03 -4.41 -14.01
N ARG A 444 1.87 -4.86 -14.51
CA ARG A 444 1.61 -6.27 -14.90
C ARG A 444 1.34 -6.46 -16.38
N SER A 445 1.28 -5.38 -17.15
CA SER A 445 1.00 -5.40 -18.59
C SER A 445 1.99 -4.55 -19.36
N THR A 446 1.92 -4.60 -20.70
CA THR A 446 2.67 -3.74 -21.60
C THR A 446 1.72 -2.97 -22.52
N LEU A 447 2.18 -1.86 -23.12
CA LEU A 447 1.41 -1.16 -24.14
C LEU A 447 1.61 -1.84 -25.51
N GLU A 448 0.99 -3.02 -25.66
CA GLU A 448 1.04 -3.82 -26.89
C GLU A 448 -0.35 -4.33 -27.25
N VAL A 449 -0.58 -4.59 -28.51
CA VAL A 449 -1.85 -5.14 -29.02
C VAL A 449 -2.11 -6.50 -28.36
N GLY A 450 -3.32 -6.70 -27.86
CA GLY A 450 -3.77 -7.89 -27.17
C GLY A 450 -3.53 -7.89 -25.65
N GLN A 451 -2.81 -6.93 -25.12
CA GLN A 451 -2.64 -6.74 -23.67
C GLN A 451 -3.87 -6.10 -23.03
N PRO A 452 -4.07 -6.25 -21.71
CA PRO A 452 -5.10 -5.53 -20.99
C PRO A 452 -5.07 -4.03 -21.26
N ALA A 453 -6.25 -3.44 -21.39
CA ALA A 453 -6.42 -1.99 -21.59
C ALA A 453 -6.27 -1.25 -20.25
N ASP A 454 -5.13 -1.47 -19.58
CA ASP A 454 -4.72 -0.85 -18.34
C ASP A 454 -3.60 0.15 -18.67
N LEU A 455 -3.92 1.44 -18.65
CA LEU A 455 -2.95 2.48 -19.00
C LEU A 455 -3.18 3.77 -18.22
N ILE A 456 -2.11 4.55 -18.09
CA ILE A 456 -2.13 5.89 -17.50
C ILE A 456 -1.47 6.91 -18.44
N ALA A 457 -1.97 8.16 -18.40
CA ALA A 457 -1.30 9.30 -19.01
C ALA A 457 -0.75 10.24 -17.91
N LEU A 458 0.49 10.67 -18.07
CA LEU A 458 1.25 11.45 -17.12
C LEU A 458 1.52 12.86 -17.62
N ASP A 459 1.47 13.85 -16.74
CA ASP A 459 1.81 15.24 -17.08
C ASP A 459 3.31 15.46 -17.35
N ALA A 460 4.19 14.57 -16.86
CA ALA A 460 5.61 14.59 -17.16
C ALA A 460 6.15 13.16 -17.41
N ASP A 461 7.25 13.08 -18.13
CA ASP A 461 7.96 11.83 -18.41
C ASP A 461 8.86 11.48 -17.21
N PRO A 462 8.58 10.41 -16.45
CA PRO A 462 9.38 10.04 -15.28
C PRO A 462 10.83 9.65 -15.62
N LEU A 463 11.10 9.13 -16.83
CA LEU A 463 12.47 8.81 -17.25
C LEU A 463 13.27 10.10 -17.45
N TRP A 464 12.68 11.06 -18.21
CA TRP A 464 13.31 12.35 -18.42
C TRP A 464 13.47 13.13 -17.12
N LEU A 465 12.50 13.09 -16.23
CA LEU A 465 12.48 13.82 -14.97
C LEU A 465 13.67 13.39 -14.08
N VAL A 466 13.90 12.09 -13.92
CA VAL A 466 15.01 11.56 -13.14
C VAL A 466 16.36 11.89 -13.80
N ASP A 467 16.46 11.75 -15.13
CA ASP A 467 17.67 12.07 -15.88
C ASP A 467 18.02 13.57 -15.78
N ALA A 468 17.04 14.45 -15.96
CA ALA A 468 17.22 15.90 -15.92
C ALA A 468 17.63 16.42 -14.52
N LEU A 469 17.15 15.80 -13.44
CA LEU A 469 17.51 16.16 -12.07
C LEU A 469 18.83 15.52 -11.64
N GLY A 470 19.27 14.45 -12.29
CA GLY A 470 20.60 13.86 -12.18
C GLY A 470 20.97 13.52 -10.72
N SER A 471 22.00 14.20 -10.18
CA SER A 471 22.49 13.94 -8.83
C SER A 471 21.68 14.60 -7.70
N ASP A 472 20.69 15.43 -8.00
CA ASP A 472 19.80 16.03 -7.00
C ASP A 472 18.65 15.06 -6.66
N LEU A 473 19.03 13.99 -5.94
CA LEU A 473 18.10 12.91 -5.60
C LEU A 473 16.94 13.35 -4.69
N ALA A 474 17.14 14.41 -3.89
CA ALA A 474 16.06 14.94 -3.08
C ALA A 474 14.96 15.55 -3.97
N LYS A 475 15.33 16.40 -4.93
CA LYS A 475 14.38 16.96 -5.89
C LYS A 475 13.76 15.87 -6.79
N ALA A 476 14.54 14.87 -7.20
CA ALA A 476 14.01 13.74 -7.97
C ALA A 476 12.96 12.96 -7.18
N SER A 477 13.21 12.74 -5.88
CA SER A 477 12.25 12.11 -4.97
C SER A 477 10.94 12.90 -4.88
N ASP A 478 11.03 14.21 -4.61
CA ASP A 478 9.86 15.07 -4.48
C ASP A 478 9.07 15.13 -5.80
N ALA A 479 9.76 15.30 -6.93
CA ALA A 479 9.13 15.39 -8.23
C ALA A 479 8.43 14.08 -8.66
N LEU A 480 8.99 12.91 -8.31
CA LEU A 480 8.33 11.62 -8.55
C LEU A 480 7.09 11.45 -7.65
N ARG A 481 7.21 11.78 -6.35
CA ARG A 481 6.11 11.66 -5.38
C ARG A 481 4.91 12.54 -5.77
N GLU A 482 5.17 13.72 -6.34
CA GLU A 482 4.16 14.70 -6.76
C GLU A 482 3.72 14.54 -8.21
N LEU A 483 4.21 13.53 -8.94
CA LEU A 483 3.94 13.37 -10.38
C LEU A 483 2.42 13.25 -10.64
N PRO A 484 1.81 14.17 -11.41
CA PRO A 484 0.38 14.16 -11.66
C PRO A 484 0.02 13.10 -12.72
N VAL A 485 -1.09 12.41 -12.47
CA VAL A 485 -1.71 11.48 -13.42
C VAL A 485 -2.93 12.16 -14.06
N ALA A 486 -2.93 12.33 -15.35
CA ALA A 486 -4.02 12.99 -16.07
C ALA A 486 -5.16 12.05 -16.45
N LEU A 487 -4.84 10.78 -16.71
CA LEU A 487 -5.81 9.77 -17.10
C LEU A 487 -5.42 8.43 -16.48
N THR A 488 -6.40 7.68 -15.99
CA THR A 488 -6.27 6.25 -15.64
C THR A 488 -7.38 5.48 -16.33
N VAL A 489 -7.00 4.44 -17.03
CA VAL A 489 -7.91 3.48 -17.66
C VAL A 489 -7.62 2.11 -17.10
N ALA A 490 -8.63 1.46 -16.51
CA ALA A 490 -8.55 0.11 -15.99
C ALA A 490 -9.52 -0.80 -16.74
N ALA A 491 -9.00 -1.89 -17.31
CA ALA A 491 -9.76 -2.83 -18.14
C ALA A 491 -10.63 -2.13 -19.22
N GLY A 492 -10.10 -1.08 -19.84
CA GLY A 492 -10.74 -0.31 -20.88
C GLY A 492 -11.79 0.71 -20.42
N ALA A 493 -11.97 0.91 -19.12
CA ALA A 493 -12.85 1.93 -18.56
C ALA A 493 -12.04 3.07 -17.92
N ILE A 494 -12.48 4.32 -18.10
CA ILE A 494 -11.87 5.47 -17.44
C ILE A 494 -12.23 5.43 -15.95
N THR A 495 -11.22 5.37 -15.09
CA THR A 495 -11.38 5.37 -13.64
C THR A 495 -10.89 6.67 -12.99
N HIS A 496 -10.05 7.41 -13.71
CA HIS A 496 -9.65 8.78 -13.34
C HIS A 496 -9.42 9.62 -14.59
N ARG A 497 -9.81 10.89 -14.52
CA ARG A 497 -9.62 11.87 -15.60
C ARG A 497 -9.44 13.27 -15.02
N HIS A 498 -8.34 13.95 -15.40
CA HIS A 498 -8.02 15.30 -14.99
C HIS A 498 -7.36 16.08 -16.14
N ASN A 499 -7.97 17.17 -16.57
CA ASN A 499 -7.44 18.06 -17.62
C ASN A 499 -7.12 17.38 -18.98
N VAL A 500 -7.86 16.38 -19.36
CA VAL A 500 -7.75 15.69 -20.68
C VAL A 500 -9.13 15.42 -21.28
#